data_db0a638028cac086531a871fa73f3818
#
_entry.id   db0a638028cac086531a871fa73f3818
#
_cell.length_a   1.000
_cell.length_b   1.000
_cell.length_c   1.000
_cell.angle_alpha   90.00
_cell.angle_beta   90.00
_cell.angle_gamma   90.00
#
_symmetry.space_group_name_H-M   'P 1'
#
loop_
_entity.id
_entity.type
_entity.pdbx_description
1 polymer ?
#
loop_
_entity_poly.entity_id
_entity_poly.type
_entity_poly.pdbx_seq_one_letter_code
_entity_poly.pdbx_strand_id
1 'polypeptide(L)'
;MDRLMRVHGHRSALFIKLDIRWGYNNIRIRDGDQWKAAFKTNCGLFEPMVMFFGLMNAPATFQSMMNFIFQELINKGYVTIYMDDILIHTLNDVALHRRVVNDILQILADNDLYLKPQKCQFEVMEVEYLGVIISEDRIAMDPVKVNGVKQWK
;
A
#
# COMPACT_ATOMS: atom_id res chain seq x y z
N MET A 1 -9.29 10.12 -8.26
CA MET A 1 -8.20 11.05 -7.89
C MET A 1 -8.64 12.09 -6.87
N ASP A 2 -9.80 12.69 -7.01
CA ASP A 2 -10.35 13.69 -6.06
C ASP A 2 -10.48 13.14 -4.60
N ARG A 3 -10.69 11.83 -4.46
CA ARG A 3 -10.80 11.14 -3.15
C ARG A 3 -9.49 11.14 -2.35
N LEU A 4 -8.33 11.17 -3.03
CA LEU A 4 -7.00 11.19 -2.41
C LEU A 4 -6.66 12.56 -1.77
N MET A 5 -7.41 13.59 -2.08
CA MET A 5 -7.15 14.95 -1.61
C MET A 5 -8.14 15.43 -0.56
N ARG A 6 -9.17 14.64 -0.24
CA ARG A 6 -10.23 15.10 0.64
C ARG A 6 -10.56 14.09 1.74
N VAL A 7 -10.51 14.54 2.96
CA VAL A 7 -11.09 13.88 4.13
C VAL A 7 -12.34 14.66 4.52
N HIS A 8 -13.51 14.01 4.50
CA HIS A 8 -14.81 14.64 4.82
C HIS A 8 -15.09 15.94 4.03
N GLY A 9 -14.66 16.01 2.76
CA GLY A 9 -14.87 17.20 1.92
C GLY A 9 -13.79 18.28 2.03
N HIS A 10 -12.86 18.18 2.98
CA HIS A 10 -11.73 19.07 3.14
C HIS A 10 -10.46 18.46 2.53
N ARG A 11 -9.51 19.31 2.13
CA ARG A 11 -8.24 18.86 1.56
C ARG A 11 -7.35 18.27 2.66
N SER A 12 -6.70 17.17 2.33
CA SER A 12 -5.71 16.55 3.21
C SER A 12 -4.41 17.36 3.18
N ALA A 13 -3.83 17.60 4.35
CA ALA A 13 -2.62 18.43 4.49
C ALA A 13 -1.43 17.67 5.10
N LEU A 14 -1.69 16.55 5.79
CA LEU A 14 -0.65 15.70 6.36
C LEU A 14 -0.71 14.31 5.73
N PHE A 15 0.44 13.81 5.30
CA PHE A 15 0.56 12.53 4.62
C PHE A 15 1.61 11.64 5.28
N ILE A 16 1.34 10.33 5.24
CA ILE A 16 2.32 9.28 5.51
C ILE A 16 2.22 8.26 4.39
N LYS A 17 3.36 7.82 3.88
CA LYS A 17 3.46 6.69 2.98
C LYS A 17 4.12 5.53 3.69
N LEU A 18 3.47 4.36 3.67
CA LEU A 18 4.01 3.11 4.20
C LEU A 18 4.14 2.10 3.07
N ASP A 19 5.22 1.30 3.08
CA ASP A 19 5.49 0.22 2.13
C ASP A 19 5.58 -1.10 2.90
N ILE A 20 4.72 -2.06 2.55
CA ILE A 20 4.68 -3.38 3.20
C ILE A 20 5.83 -4.24 2.67
N ARG A 21 6.51 -4.89 3.60
CA ARG A 21 7.59 -5.81 3.29
C ARG A 21 7.03 -7.17 2.86
N TRP A 22 7.40 -7.63 1.65
CA TRP A 22 7.06 -8.97 1.16
C TRP A 22 5.55 -9.29 1.19
N GLY A 23 4.71 -8.33 0.76
CA GLY A 23 3.25 -8.40 0.89
C GLY A 23 2.66 -9.76 0.51
N TYR A 24 2.98 -10.30 -0.66
CA TYR A 24 2.43 -11.60 -1.10
C TYR A 24 2.91 -12.77 -0.25
N ASN A 25 4.16 -12.76 0.23
CA ASN A 25 4.71 -13.84 1.03
C ASN A 25 4.10 -13.92 2.44
N ASN A 26 3.35 -12.90 2.87
CA ASN A 26 2.62 -12.90 4.13
C ASN A 26 1.26 -13.61 4.02
N ILE A 27 0.81 -13.99 2.80
CA ILE A 27 -0.46 -14.66 2.60
C ILE A 27 -0.24 -16.14 2.30
N ARG A 28 -0.84 -17.00 3.12
CA ARG A 28 -0.81 -18.45 2.92
C ARG A 28 -1.71 -18.85 1.75
N ILE A 29 -1.23 -19.81 0.97
CA ILE A 29 -2.07 -20.53 0.01
C ILE A 29 -3.02 -21.42 0.82
N ARG A 30 -4.29 -21.48 0.40
CA ARG A 30 -5.30 -22.31 1.04
C ARG A 30 -4.83 -23.77 1.11
N ASP A 31 -5.06 -24.40 2.25
CA ASP A 31 -4.70 -25.80 2.44
C ASP A 31 -5.40 -26.70 1.42
N GLY A 32 -4.62 -27.55 0.77
CA GLY A 32 -5.05 -28.41 -0.35
C GLY A 32 -4.99 -27.76 -1.74
N ASP A 33 -4.60 -26.49 -1.84
CA ASP A 33 -4.45 -25.76 -3.12
C ASP A 33 -2.99 -25.51 -3.52
N GLN A 34 -2.02 -25.90 -2.67
CA GLN A 34 -0.58 -25.63 -2.88
C GLN A 34 -0.05 -26.23 -4.17
N TRP A 35 -0.55 -27.41 -4.55
CA TRP A 35 -0.18 -28.11 -5.78
C TRP A 35 -0.45 -27.31 -7.07
N LYS A 36 -1.43 -26.38 -7.04
CA LYS A 36 -1.77 -25.51 -8.16
C LYS A 36 -0.65 -24.51 -8.51
N ALA A 37 0.21 -24.25 -7.54
CA ALA A 37 1.36 -23.37 -7.69
C ALA A 37 2.70 -24.12 -7.65
N ALA A 38 2.66 -25.47 -7.77
CA ALA A 38 3.84 -26.31 -7.73
C ALA A 38 4.83 -25.95 -8.84
N PHE A 39 6.12 -26.01 -8.53
CA PHE A 39 7.20 -25.73 -9.46
C PHE A 39 8.29 -26.82 -9.39
N LYS A 40 8.89 -27.11 -10.53
CA LYS A 40 9.94 -28.11 -10.64
C LYS A 40 11.32 -27.46 -10.70
N THR A 41 12.26 -28.04 -9.97
CA THR A 41 13.67 -27.72 -10.01
C THR A 41 14.50 -28.98 -10.29
N ASN A 42 15.82 -28.84 -10.45
CA ASN A 42 16.73 -29.98 -10.50
C ASN A 42 16.79 -30.79 -9.18
N CYS A 43 16.34 -30.20 -8.07
CA CYS A 43 16.27 -30.87 -6.76
C CYS A 43 14.92 -31.54 -6.48
N GLY A 44 13.90 -31.37 -7.34
CA GLY A 44 12.59 -31.99 -7.18
C GLY A 44 11.42 -31.06 -7.50
N LEU A 45 10.23 -31.56 -7.15
CA LEU A 45 8.97 -30.83 -7.22
C LEU A 45 8.66 -30.21 -5.86
N PHE A 46 8.33 -28.92 -5.85
CA PHE A 46 8.02 -28.19 -4.63
C PHE A 46 6.67 -27.51 -4.73
N GLU A 47 5.97 -27.42 -3.61
CA GLU A 47 4.73 -26.69 -3.46
C GLU A 47 4.92 -25.52 -2.50
N PRO A 48 4.64 -24.28 -2.93
CA PRO A 48 4.77 -23.12 -2.05
C PRO A 48 3.63 -23.09 -1.02
N MET A 49 3.96 -22.74 0.21
CA MET A 49 2.97 -22.57 1.29
C MET A 49 2.37 -21.17 1.32
N VAL A 50 3.02 -20.20 0.68
CA VAL A 50 2.63 -18.78 0.63
C VAL A 50 2.58 -18.29 -0.81
N MET A 51 1.83 -17.21 -1.03
CA MET A 51 1.82 -16.57 -2.34
C MET A 51 3.18 -15.95 -2.68
N PHE A 52 3.47 -15.84 -3.96
CA PHE A 52 4.71 -15.27 -4.48
C PHE A 52 4.46 -14.47 -5.77
N PHE A 53 5.46 -13.70 -6.18
CA PHE A 53 5.39 -12.95 -7.43
C PHE A 53 5.27 -13.89 -8.64
N GLY A 54 4.31 -13.59 -9.52
CA GLY A 54 4.03 -14.38 -10.72
C GLY A 54 2.73 -15.19 -10.66
N LEU A 55 2.15 -15.38 -9.48
CA LEU A 55 0.78 -15.92 -9.39
C LEU A 55 -0.21 -14.87 -9.92
N MET A 56 -1.02 -15.27 -10.90
CA MET A 56 -1.93 -14.37 -11.62
C MET A 56 -2.94 -13.67 -10.68
N ASN A 57 -3.42 -14.35 -9.66
CA ASN A 57 -4.41 -13.83 -8.73
C ASN A 57 -3.81 -13.22 -7.45
N ALA A 58 -2.49 -13.29 -7.23
CA ALA A 58 -1.85 -12.75 -6.03
C ALA A 58 -2.15 -11.26 -5.80
N PRO A 59 -2.09 -10.37 -6.82
CA PRO A 59 -2.42 -8.97 -6.64
C PRO A 59 -3.86 -8.75 -6.13
N ALA A 60 -4.83 -9.40 -6.75
CA ALA A 60 -6.24 -9.25 -6.38
C ALA A 60 -6.53 -9.80 -4.97
N THR A 61 -5.92 -10.93 -4.63
CA THR A 61 -6.08 -11.56 -3.30
C THR A 61 -5.48 -10.65 -2.21
N PHE A 62 -4.27 -10.13 -2.44
CA PHE A 62 -3.61 -9.22 -1.50
C PHE A 62 -4.43 -7.93 -1.32
N GLN A 63 -4.86 -7.29 -2.41
CA GLN A 63 -5.69 -6.09 -2.35
C GLN A 63 -7.00 -6.33 -1.60
N SER A 64 -7.65 -7.49 -1.81
CA SER A 64 -8.89 -7.84 -1.10
C SER A 64 -8.67 -7.99 0.40
N MET A 65 -7.57 -8.63 0.82
CA MET A 65 -7.20 -8.72 2.22
C MET A 65 -6.94 -7.33 2.82
N MET A 66 -6.15 -6.50 2.16
CA MET A 66 -5.86 -5.14 2.60
C MET A 66 -7.13 -4.29 2.73
N ASN A 67 -8.03 -4.38 1.76
CA ASN A 67 -9.32 -3.69 1.83
C ASN A 67 -10.19 -4.17 3.00
N PHE A 68 -10.11 -5.45 3.34
CA PHE A 68 -10.87 -6.04 4.45
C PHE A 68 -10.35 -5.57 5.81
N ILE A 69 -9.04 -5.70 6.06
CA ILE A 69 -8.46 -5.32 7.37
C ILE A 69 -8.49 -3.81 7.64
N PHE A 70 -8.47 -2.99 6.59
CA PHE A 70 -8.50 -1.52 6.70
C PHE A 70 -9.86 -0.90 6.38
N GLN A 71 -10.92 -1.70 6.23
CA GLN A 71 -12.24 -1.25 5.75
C GLN A 71 -12.78 -0.03 6.50
N GLU A 72 -12.66 0.01 7.82
CA GLU A 72 -13.15 1.14 8.61
C GLU A 72 -12.41 2.44 8.30
N LEU A 73 -11.09 2.40 8.19
CA LEU A 73 -10.26 3.57 7.91
C LEU A 73 -10.41 4.04 6.47
N ILE A 74 -10.59 3.11 5.53
CA ILE A 74 -10.93 3.41 4.13
C ILE A 74 -12.28 4.13 4.05
N ASN A 75 -13.30 3.64 4.76
CA ASN A 75 -14.63 4.24 4.78
C ASN A 75 -14.64 5.64 5.43
N LYS A 76 -13.81 5.84 6.46
CA LYS A 76 -13.59 7.16 7.08
C LYS A 76 -12.80 8.11 6.19
N GLY A 77 -12.20 7.62 5.11
CA GLY A 77 -11.41 8.41 4.17
C GLY A 77 -10.02 8.79 4.66
N TYR A 78 -9.47 8.10 5.66
CA TYR A 78 -8.14 8.39 6.22
C TYR A 78 -7.01 7.62 5.54
N VAL A 79 -7.34 6.55 4.82
CA VAL A 79 -6.35 5.69 4.18
C VAL A 79 -6.76 5.34 2.76
N THR A 80 -5.78 5.32 1.89
CA THR A 80 -5.89 4.78 0.53
C THR A 80 -4.81 3.72 0.36
N ILE A 81 -5.20 2.57 -0.17
CA ILE A 81 -4.31 1.42 -0.29
C ILE A 81 -4.29 0.94 -1.74
N TYR A 82 -3.10 0.75 -2.24
CA TYR A 82 -2.88 0.09 -3.51
C TYR A 82 -1.75 -0.92 -3.36
N MET A 83 -2.12 -2.19 -3.31
CA MET A 83 -1.20 -3.30 -3.06
C MET A 83 -0.42 -3.10 -1.74
N ASP A 84 0.91 -3.08 -1.82
CA ASP A 84 1.84 -2.88 -0.70
C ASP A 84 2.08 -1.42 -0.32
N ASP A 85 1.57 -0.47 -1.12
CA ASP A 85 1.64 0.96 -0.85
C ASP A 85 0.40 1.45 -0.06
N ILE A 86 0.60 1.94 1.15
CA ILE A 86 -0.45 2.55 1.99
C ILE A 86 -0.20 4.05 2.07
N LEU A 87 -1.18 4.85 1.68
CA LEU A 87 -1.19 6.29 1.86
C LEU A 87 -2.16 6.67 2.97
N ILE A 88 -1.65 7.24 4.04
CA ILE A 88 -2.43 7.85 5.12
C ILE A 88 -2.52 9.35 4.81
N HIS A 89 -3.71 9.90 4.87
CA HIS A 89 -3.94 11.31 4.61
C HIS A 89 -5.02 11.87 5.54
N THR A 90 -4.70 12.98 6.21
CA THR A 90 -5.59 13.63 7.15
C THR A 90 -5.58 15.15 6.95
N LEU A 91 -6.50 15.84 7.61
CA LEU A 91 -6.45 17.28 7.75
C LEU A 91 -5.23 17.69 8.57
N ASN A 92 -4.94 18.97 8.61
CA ASN A 92 -3.85 19.54 9.43
C ASN A 92 -4.21 19.50 10.94
N ASP A 93 -4.42 18.29 11.45
CA ASP A 93 -4.62 17.97 12.86
C ASP A 93 -3.64 16.85 13.23
N VAL A 94 -2.53 17.25 13.83
CA VAL A 94 -1.45 16.32 14.21
C VAL A 94 -1.91 15.27 15.21
N ALA A 95 -2.82 15.61 16.13
CA ALA A 95 -3.30 14.67 17.14
C ALA A 95 -4.17 13.59 16.50
N LEU A 96 -5.08 13.97 15.60
CA LEU A 96 -5.86 13.03 14.80
C LEU A 96 -4.96 12.19 13.90
N HIS A 97 -4.02 12.84 13.21
CA HIS A 97 -3.08 12.16 12.31
C HIS A 97 -2.33 11.03 13.03
N ARG A 98 -1.70 11.33 14.17
CA ARG A 98 -0.96 10.34 14.97
C ARG A 98 -1.85 9.22 15.52
N ARG A 99 -3.10 9.52 15.87
CA ARG A 99 -4.06 8.48 16.29
C ARG A 99 -4.35 7.52 15.14
N VAL A 100 -4.68 8.04 13.96
CA VAL A 100 -4.92 7.21 12.75
C VAL A 100 -3.72 6.36 12.40
N VAL A 101 -2.51 6.94 12.51
CA VAL A 101 -1.26 6.19 12.29
C VAL A 101 -1.10 5.04 13.27
N ASN A 102 -1.33 5.28 14.56
CA ASN A 102 -1.24 4.23 15.59
C ASN A 102 -2.26 3.11 15.33
N ASP A 103 -3.51 3.45 14.95
CA ASP A 103 -4.53 2.47 14.60
C ASP A 103 -4.06 1.60 13.41
N ILE A 104 -3.45 2.22 12.39
CA ILE A 104 -2.92 1.50 11.22
C ILE A 104 -1.75 0.59 11.60
N LEU A 105 -0.81 1.09 12.42
CA LEU A 105 0.32 0.29 12.88
C LEU A 105 -0.14 -0.90 13.75
N GLN A 106 -1.19 -0.72 14.54
CA GLN A 106 -1.79 -1.81 15.32
C GLN A 106 -2.44 -2.85 14.40
N ILE A 107 -3.22 -2.44 13.40
CA ILE A 107 -3.82 -3.35 12.40
C ILE A 107 -2.73 -4.14 11.67
N LEU A 108 -1.64 -3.49 11.29
CA LEU A 108 -0.51 -4.18 10.64
C LEU A 108 0.12 -5.23 11.58
N ALA A 109 0.34 -4.86 12.84
CA ALA A 109 0.92 -5.77 13.84
C ALA A 109 0.00 -6.98 14.12
N ASP A 110 -1.30 -6.75 14.26
CA ASP A 110 -2.30 -7.80 14.50
C ASP A 110 -2.45 -8.79 13.33
N ASN A 111 -1.99 -8.40 12.14
CA ASN A 111 -2.04 -9.23 10.93
C ASN A 111 -0.64 -9.68 10.46
N ASP A 112 0.39 -9.60 11.29
CA ASP A 112 1.78 -9.98 10.97
C ASP A 112 2.34 -9.31 9.70
N LEU A 113 1.90 -8.07 9.42
CA LEU A 113 2.36 -7.27 8.29
C LEU A 113 3.48 -6.33 8.72
N TYR A 114 4.64 -6.47 8.11
CA TYR A 114 5.83 -5.68 8.43
C TYR A 114 6.09 -4.62 7.38
N LEU A 115 6.63 -3.49 7.81
CA LEU A 115 6.98 -2.37 6.95
C LEU A 115 8.46 -2.43 6.49
N LYS A 116 8.76 -1.70 5.42
CA LYS A 116 10.13 -1.36 4.98
C LYS A 116 10.44 0.07 5.42
N PRO A 117 11.10 0.28 6.58
CA PRO A 117 11.30 1.63 7.13
C PRO A 117 11.97 2.61 6.16
N GLN A 118 12.90 2.10 5.32
CA GLN A 118 13.65 2.93 4.36
C GLN A 118 12.77 3.50 3.24
N LYS A 119 11.57 2.93 3.02
CA LYS A 119 10.61 3.39 2.03
C LYS A 119 9.42 4.13 2.62
N CYS A 120 9.33 4.17 3.96
CA CYS A 120 8.26 4.88 4.65
C CYS A 120 8.62 6.36 4.77
N GLN A 121 7.59 7.22 4.64
CA GLN A 121 7.69 8.66 4.84
C GLN A 121 6.64 9.07 5.86
N PHE A 122 7.03 9.86 6.87
CA PHE A 122 6.16 10.21 7.99
C PHE A 122 5.97 11.73 8.09
N GLU A 123 4.74 12.14 8.40
CA GLU A 123 4.36 13.53 8.69
C GLU A 123 4.87 14.53 7.62
N VAL A 124 4.67 14.20 6.33
CA VAL A 124 5.08 15.06 5.21
C VAL A 124 3.88 15.84 4.65
N MET A 125 4.15 17.04 4.11
CA MET A 125 3.14 17.86 3.42
C MET A 125 3.06 17.57 1.93
N GLU A 126 4.03 16.84 1.39
CA GLU A 126 4.08 16.40 0.00
C GLU A 126 4.61 14.97 -0.04
N VAL A 127 3.97 14.11 -0.84
CA VAL A 127 4.33 12.70 -0.94
C VAL A 127 4.23 12.20 -2.38
N GLU A 128 5.18 11.38 -2.78
CA GLU A 128 5.07 10.61 -4.03
C GLU A 128 4.27 9.33 -3.78
N TYR A 129 3.13 9.18 -4.49
CA TYR A 129 2.27 8.01 -4.42
C TYR A 129 1.82 7.59 -5.81
N LEU A 130 2.06 6.34 -6.18
CA LEU A 130 1.70 5.76 -7.49
C LEU A 130 2.17 6.59 -8.70
N GLY A 131 3.34 7.25 -8.57
CA GLY A 131 3.94 8.03 -9.64
C GLY A 131 3.37 9.43 -9.84
N VAL A 132 2.60 9.91 -8.87
CA VAL A 132 2.19 11.31 -8.77
C VAL A 132 2.67 11.92 -7.46
N ILE A 133 2.93 13.22 -7.46
CA ILE A 133 3.23 13.99 -6.25
C ILE A 133 1.93 14.61 -5.76
N ILE A 134 1.59 14.31 -4.50
CA ILE A 134 0.36 14.77 -3.84
C ILE A 134 0.75 15.75 -2.74
N SER A 135 0.13 16.92 -2.76
CA SER A 135 0.19 17.93 -1.70
C SER A 135 -1.22 18.48 -1.43
N GLU A 136 -1.37 19.33 -0.41
CA GLU A 136 -2.66 19.93 -0.04
C GLU A 136 -3.36 20.61 -1.23
N ASP A 137 -2.60 21.30 -2.08
CA ASP A 137 -3.15 22.15 -3.14
C ASP A 137 -3.14 21.51 -4.53
N ARG A 138 -2.38 20.44 -4.73
CA ARG A 138 -2.23 19.85 -6.08
C ARG A 138 -1.89 18.38 -6.09
N ILE A 139 -2.24 17.76 -7.22
CA ILE A 139 -1.66 16.50 -7.68
C ILE A 139 -0.88 16.81 -8.97
N ALA A 140 0.39 16.46 -9.02
CA ALA A 140 1.26 16.67 -10.16
C ALA A 140 1.93 15.35 -10.59
N MET A 141 2.24 15.22 -11.87
CA MET A 141 3.10 14.12 -12.33
C MET A 141 4.53 14.32 -11.81
N ASP A 142 5.18 13.22 -11.47
CA ASP A 142 6.60 13.25 -11.12
C ASP A 142 7.42 13.85 -12.28
N PRO A 143 8.17 14.96 -12.03
CA PRO A 143 8.98 15.62 -13.08
C PRO A 143 10.00 14.67 -13.72
N VAL A 144 10.53 13.70 -12.99
CA VAL A 144 11.49 12.70 -13.51
C VAL A 144 10.81 11.87 -14.59
N LYS A 145 9.58 11.40 -14.35
CA LYS A 145 8.81 10.63 -15.34
C LYS A 145 8.42 11.48 -16.56
N VAL A 146 8.00 12.72 -16.32
CA VAL A 146 7.68 13.66 -17.41
C VAL A 146 8.89 13.91 -18.30
N ASN A 147 10.05 14.14 -17.70
CA ASN A 147 11.28 14.37 -18.44
C ASN A 147 11.74 13.10 -19.19
N GLY A 148 11.59 11.92 -18.60
CA GLY A 148 11.88 10.64 -19.27
C GLY A 148 11.07 10.46 -20.55
N VAL A 149 9.77 10.79 -20.51
CA VAL A 149 8.92 10.72 -21.71
C VAL A 149 9.29 11.79 -22.74
N LYS A 150 9.61 13.02 -22.32
CA LYS A 150 10.02 14.11 -23.22
C LYS A 150 11.34 13.83 -23.94
N GLN A 151 12.23 13.07 -23.31
CA GLN A 151 13.55 12.69 -23.85
C GLN A 151 13.51 11.39 -24.65
N TRP A 152 12.36 10.73 -24.70
CA TRP A 152 12.21 9.49 -25.47
C TRP A 152 12.31 9.80 -26.95
N LYS A 153 13.34 9.22 -27.61
CA LYS A 153 13.58 9.33 -29.06
C LYS A 153 12.90 8.20 -29.79
#